data_c323de35e1d4e00fa954ad1e61cf7434
#
_entry.id   c323de35e1d4e00fa954ad1e61cf7434
#
_cell.length_a   1.000
_cell.length_b   1.000
_cell.length_c   1.000
_cell.angle_alpha   90.00
_cell.angle_beta   90.00
_cell.angle_gamma   90.00
#
_symmetry.space_group_name_H-M   'P 1'
#
loop_
_entity.id
_entity.type
_entity.pdbx_description
1 polymer ?
#
loop_
_entity_poly.entity_id
_entity_poly.type
_entity_poly.pdbx_seq_one_letter_code
_entity_poly.pdbx_strand_id
1 'polypeptide(L)'
;VSAAGRAAGRAPDRDSGRDPGRAPRWYEDGALHFGLGIEDTFVPQGGPGERPIDEYELTDHYARYSEDLGLASAAGATFMRWGVPWHRVNPERGVWDWSWVDRVVDRFGELGLRPVIDLLHYGTPLWLDGQFSNPDYPQVVAEYGVAFAERYGDRVTDYTPVNEPMIHALFCGVYGYWPPYLTGDSGLTTMVRALGEGFVRTQRGIAEVLGDRATFMHVDASMRYAGDVQGEHRATAERLRHQAHLVEDLVTGRVDDQHPLAGVLLGHGMDDTSLAWFADHAVRPDIVGVNYYPRISTELFEEGVHHAGGFADPRPAQNAGVAGLVEVLLEAERRHGAPVMLTETAVTAPVADRVAWLHESVAAIRTLRSLGHDIAGYTWWPVFDMYEWTYRHGTAPREEYLLTMGLWDLVEDGCGGLDRRRTPVADTFRTLATDVRANGAVGADGADGADGPDDADDSTGADSAAGAAEETRVA
;
A
#
# COMPACT_ATOMS: atom_id res chain seq x y z
N VAL A 1 18.87 -32.83 34.32
CA VAL A 1 18.74 -33.87 33.33
C VAL A 1 18.19 -33.23 32.04
N SER A 2 19.04 -33.15 31.04
CA SER A 2 18.80 -33.00 29.58
C SER A 2 17.94 -31.83 29.10
N ALA A 3 18.62 -30.74 28.68
CA ALA A 3 18.11 -29.72 27.77
C ALA A 3 18.14 -30.28 26.33
N ALA A 4 16.96 -30.53 25.77
CA ALA A 4 16.83 -30.78 24.34
C ALA A 4 16.75 -29.45 23.61
N GLY A 5 17.79 -29.15 22.80
CA GLY A 5 17.84 -28.00 21.91
C GLY A 5 16.72 -28.06 20.86
N ARG A 6 15.90 -27.00 20.81
CA ARG A 6 15.04 -26.76 19.64
C ARG A 6 15.92 -26.25 18.52
N ALA A 7 16.02 -27.08 17.48
CA ALA A 7 16.62 -26.67 16.22
C ALA A 7 15.87 -25.45 15.69
N ALA A 8 16.63 -24.41 15.35
CA ALA A 8 16.13 -23.27 14.58
C ALA A 8 15.59 -23.80 13.25
N GLY A 9 14.31 -23.60 13.00
CA GLY A 9 13.66 -23.97 11.75
C GLY A 9 14.35 -23.22 10.61
N ARG A 10 14.89 -23.98 9.66
CA ARG A 10 15.41 -23.50 8.40
C ARG A 10 14.28 -22.74 7.69
N ALA A 11 14.54 -21.52 7.26
CA ALA A 11 13.61 -20.77 6.43
C ALA A 11 13.19 -21.64 5.22
N PRO A 12 11.91 -21.58 4.78
CA PRO A 12 11.48 -22.37 3.63
C PRO A 12 12.32 -22.00 2.40
N ASP A 13 12.70 -23.01 1.65
CA ASP A 13 13.50 -22.90 0.43
C ASP A 13 12.73 -22.03 -0.57
N ARG A 14 13.23 -20.83 -0.84
CA ARG A 14 12.58 -19.79 -1.66
C ARG A 14 12.48 -20.14 -3.16
N ASP A 15 13.04 -21.25 -3.58
CA ASP A 15 13.19 -21.63 -4.99
C ASP A 15 12.16 -22.65 -5.50
N SER A 16 11.21 -23.08 -4.65
CA SER A 16 10.31 -24.19 -5.00
C SER A 16 9.08 -23.81 -5.84
N GLY A 17 8.96 -22.57 -6.32
CA GLY A 17 7.81 -22.08 -7.10
C GLY A 17 8.12 -21.21 -8.31
N ARG A 18 9.38 -20.86 -8.55
CA ARG A 18 9.76 -20.05 -9.72
C ARG A 18 9.93 -20.92 -10.96
N ASP A 19 9.28 -20.51 -12.05
CA ASP A 19 9.61 -21.03 -13.38
C ASP A 19 11.04 -20.55 -13.73
N PRO A 20 12.02 -21.47 -13.85
CA PRO A 20 13.41 -21.10 -14.12
C PRO A 20 13.62 -20.44 -15.49
N GLY A 21 12.58 -20.40 -16.35
CA GLY A 21 12.62 -19.75 -17.66
C GLY A 21 12.04 -18.33 -17.69
N ARG A 22 11.43 -17.84 -16.60
CA ARG A 22 10.84 -16.51 -16.54
C ARG A 22 11.90 -15.43 -16.29
N ALA A 23 11.89 -14.36 -17.08
CA ALA A 23 12.73 -13.21 -16.79
C ALA A 23 12.38 -12.60 -15.41
N PRO A 24 13.39 -12.16 -14.63
CA PRO A 24 13.14 -11.55 -13.34
C PRO A 24 12.27 -10.29 -13.51
N ARG A 25 11.35 -10.08 -12.58
CA ARG A 25 10.55 -8.86 -12.53
C ARG A 25 11.37 -7.72 -11.94
N TRP A 26 10.96 -6.48 -12.20
CA TRP A 26 11.69 -5.28 -11.81
C TRP A 26 11.97 -5.20 -10.30
N TYR A 27 11.11 -5.74 -9.46
CA TYR A 27 11.25 -5.76 -8.00
C TYR A 27 12.07 -6.97 -7.47
N GLU A 28 12.49 -7.88 -8.36
CA GLU A 28 13.28 -9.08 -8.04
C GLU A 28 14.78 -8.88 -8.26
N ASP A 29 15.23 -7.69 -8.61
CA ASP A 29 16.64 -7.34 -8.87
C ASP A 29 17.49 -7.19 -7.61
N GLY A 30 16.90 -7.36 -6.44
CA GLY A 30 17.56 -7.23 -5.14
C GLY A 30 17.75 -5.79 -4.68
N ALA A 31 17.31 -4.77 -5.43
CA ALA A 31 17.35 -3.38 -5.01
C ALA A 31 16.18 -3.03 -4.07
N LEU A 32 16.30 -1.94 -3.35
CA LEU A 32 15.15 -1.29 -2.69
C LEU A 32 14.62 -0.20 -3.61
N HIS A 33 13.40 -0.39 -4.11
CA HIS A 33 12.77 0.55 -5.02
C HIS A 33 12.05 1.66 -4.25
N PHE A 34 12.23 2.90 -4.70
CA PHE A 34 11.56 4.07 -4.14
C PHE A 34 10.42 4.52 -5.03
N GLY A 35 9.23 4.57 -4.47
CA GLY A 35 8.00 5.00 -5.12
C GLY A 35 7.36 6.21 -4.46
N LEU A 36 6.46 6.81 -5.18
CA LEU A 36 5.55 7.85 -4.73
C LEU A 36 4.12 7.50 -5.15
N GLY A 37 3.13 8.13 -4.53
CA GLY A 37 1.75 8.04 -4.95
C GLY A 37 1.08 9.40 -4.96
N ILE A 38 -0.08 9.49 -5.56
CA ILE A 38 -0.97 10.66 -5.48
C ILE A 38 -2.29 10.16 -4.92
N GLU A 39 -2.84 10.89 -3.96
CA GLU A 39 -4.15 10.57 -3.42
C GLU A 39 -5.21 10.68 -4.50
N ASP A 40 -5.97 9.60 -4.70
CA ASP A 40 -6.94 9.46 -5.79
C ASP A 40 -8.33 9.02 -5.31
N THR A 41 -8.58 9.17 -4.00
CA THR A 41 -9.89 8.86 -3.42
C THR A 41 -11.00 9.56 -4.17
N PHE A 42 -11.97 8.76 -4.63
CA PHE A 42 -13.23 9.23 -5.16
C PHE A 42 -14.39 8.65 -4.34
N VAL A 43 -15.24 9.53 -3.77
CA VAL A 43 -16.48 9.15 -3.10
C VAL A 43 -17.58 10.05 -3.61
N PRO A 44 -18.59 9.53 -4.33
CA PRO A 44 -19.64 10.36 -4.93
C PRO A 44 -20.51 11.01 -3.86
N GLN A 45 -21.20 12.10 -4.23
CA GLN A 45 -22.23 12.65 -3.38
C GLN A 45 -23.34 11.60 -3.18
N GLY A 46 -23.70 11.32 -1.93
CA GLY A 46 -24.73 10.34 -1.60
C GLY A 46 -26.01 11.01 -1.07
N GLY A 47 -25.91 11.83 -0.05
CA GLY A 47 -27.03 12.45 0.64
C GLY A 47 -27.05 13.99 0.56
N PRO A 48 -28.19 14.62 0.95
CA PRO A 48 -28.24 16.07 1.08
C PRO A 48 -27.22 16.58 2.11
N GLY A 49 -26.44 17.59 1.73
CA GLY A 49 -25.44 18.19 2.61
C GLY A 49 -24.08 17.51 2.59
N GLU A 50 -23.92 16.37 1.95
CA GLU A 50 -22.62 15.77 1.73
C GLU A 50 -21.93 16.39 0.51
N ARG A 51 -20.62 16.50 0.57
CA ARG A 51 -19.77 16.89 -0.57
C ARG A 51 -19.17 15.64 -1.20
N PRO A 52 -19.04 15.56 -2.54
CA PRO A 52 -18.23 14.50 -3.12
C PRO A 52 -16.77 14.71 -2.72
N ILE A 53 -16.03 13.62 -2.60
CA ILE A 53 -14.57 13.65 -2.62
C ILE A 53 -14.15 13.22 -4.02
N ASP A 54 -13.36 14.03 -4.68
CA ASP A 54 -12.57 13.70 -5.87
C ASP A 54 -11.22 14.38 -5.63
N GLU A 55 -10.26 13.63 -5.10
CA GLU A 55 -8.97 14.20 -4.71
C GLU A 55 -8.22 14.79 -5.90
N TYR A 56 -8.38 14.22 -7.09
CA TYR A 56 -7.78 14.77 -8.29
C TYR A 56 -8.39 16.14 -8.69
N GLU A 57 -9.69 16.34 -8.42
CA GLU A 57 -10.33 17.66 -8.63
C GLU A 57 -9.91 18.64 -7.52
N LEU A 58 -9.92 18.19 -6.25
CA LEU A 58 -9.59 19.02 -5.10
C LEU A 58 -8.14 19.52 -5.13
N THR A 59 -7.23 18.73 -5.69
CA THR A 59 -5.80 19.04 -5.78
C THR A 59 -5.36 19.59 -7.14
N ASP A 60 -6.28 19.85 -8.06
CA ASP A 60 -6.03 20.28 -9.45
C ASP A 60 -5.22 19.23 -10.28
N HIS A 61 -5.13 17.98 -9.85
CA HIS A 61 -4.31 16.96 -10.54
C HIS A 61 -4.78 16.72 -11.98
N TYR A 62 -6.09 16.78 -12.26
CA TYR A 62 -6.59 16.64 -13.64
C TYR A 62 -5.96 17.63 -14.62
N ALA A 63 -5.72 18.86 -14.18
CA ALA A 63 -5.10 19.89 -14.99
C ALA A 63 -3.57 19.85 -14.95
N ARG A 64 -3.00 19.43 -13.81
CA ARG A 64 -1.55 19.52 -13.53
C ARG A 64 -0.84 18.16 -13.56
N TYR A 65 -1.48 17.08 -14.03
CA TYR A 65 -0.92 15.71 -14.02
C TYR A 65 0.50 15.63 -14.57
N SER A 66 0.80 16.37 -15.65
CA SER A 66 2.12 16.34 -16.29
C SER A 66 3.22 16.95 -15.41
N GLU A 67 2.90 18.00 -14.66
CA GLU A 67 3.78 18.58 -13.65
C GLU A 67 3.96 17.61 -12.48
N ASP A 68 2.87 17.10 -11.94
CA ASP A 68 2.85 16.22 -10.76
C ASP A 68 3.67 14.94 -10.98
N LEU A 69 3.52 14.29 -12.14
CA LEU A 69 4.36 13.15 -12.52
C LEU A 69 5.83 13.57 -12.69
N GLY A 70 6.07 14.78 -13.21
CA GLY A 70 7.42 15.36 -13.31
C GLY A 70 8.08 15.56 -11.95
N LEU A 71 7.31 15.96 -10.93
CA LEU A 71 7.80 16.09 -9.54
C LEU A 71 8.24 14.74 -8.98
N ALA A 72 7.44 13.69 -9.18
CA ALA A 72 7.78 12.34 -8.73
C ALA A 72 9.09 11.84 -9.38
N SER A 73 9.22 11.99 -10.70
CA SER A 73 10.44 11.64 -11.42
C SER A 73 11.65 12.45 -10.94
N ALA A 74 11.50 13.77 -10.74
CA ALA A 74 12.55 14.66 -10.24
C ALA A 74 12.96 14.35 -8.81
N ALA A 75 12.06 13.79 -7.98
CA ALA A 75 12.37 13.28 -6.66
C ALA A 75 13.17 11.97 -6.69
N GLY A 76 13.33 11.34 -7.84
CA GLY A 76 14.08 10.09 -7.99
C GLY A 76 13.24 8.83 -7.78
N ALA A 77 11.91 8.93 -7.79
CA ALA A 77 11.06 7.75 -7.79
C ALA A 77 11.33 6.87 -9.01
N THR A 78 11.29 5.54 -8.82
CA THR A 78 11.41 4.55 -9.90
C THR A 78 10.07 4.04 -10.37
N PHE A 79 9.08 4.08 -9.49
CA PHE A 79 7.68 3.74 -9.77
C PHE A 79 6.75 4.73 -9.09
N MET A 80 5.50 4.72 -9.53
CA MET A 80 4.47 5.54 -8.92
C MET A 80 3.15 4.78 -8.88
N ARG A 81 2.53 4.72 -7.71
CA ARG A 81 1.15 4.29 -7.56
C ARG A 81 0.24 5.43 -8.01
N TRP A 82 -0.67 5.11 -8.91
CA TRP A 82 -1.54 6.10 -9.52
C TRP A 82 -2.91 5.49 -9.85
N GLY A 83 -3.97 6.14 -9.43
CA GLY A 83 -5.32 5.67 -9.61
C GLY A 83 -5.97 6.12 -10.92
N VAL A 84 -6.71 5.22 -11.54
CA VAL A 84 -7.50 5.55 -12.71
C VAL A 84 -8.87 6.07 -12.25
N PRO A 85 -9.29 7.27 -12.63
CA PRO A 85 -10.60 7.81 -12.22
C PRO A 85 -11.73 7.08 -12.96
N TRP A 86 -12.10 5.88 -12.47
CA TRP A 86 -13.08 5.00 -13.11
C TRP A 86 -14.40 5.73 -13.42
N HIS A 87 -14.87 6.59 -12.52
CA HIS A 87 -16.08 7.39 -12.71
C HIS A 87 -16.02 8.35 -13.91
N ARG A 88 -14.81 8.77 -14.32
CA ARG A 88 -14.61 9.65 -15.49
C ARG A 88 -14.35 8.86 -16.78
N VAL A 89 -13.56 7.78 -16.70
CA VAL A 89 -13.27 6.97 -17.89
C VAL A 89 -14.44 6.12 -18.33
N ASN A 90 -15.40 5.87 -17.46
CA ASN A 90 -16.60 5.08 -17.73
C ASN A 90 -17.88 5.86 -17.36
N PRO A 91 -18.20 6.94 -18.11
CA PRO A 91 -19.33 7.82 -17.78
C PRO A 91 -20.71 7.15 -17.93
N GLU A 92 -20.81 6.12 -18.76
CA GLU A 92 -22.00 5.29 -18.98
C GLU A 92 -21.58 3.83 -19.16
N ARG A 93 -22.44 2.86 -18.84
CA ARG A 93 -22.14 1.44 -18.98
C ARG A 93 -21.70 1.10 -20.42
N GLY A 94 -20.48 0.57 -20.56
CA GLY A 94 -19.89 0.18 -21.84
C GLY A 94 -19.36 1.34 -22.69
N VAL A 95 -19.40 2.56 -22.18
CA VAL A 95 -18.81 3.74 -22.85
C VAL A 95 -17.51 4.10 -22.15
N TRP A 96 -16.43 4.23 -22.93
CA TRP A 96 -15.10 4.51 -22.41
C TRP A 96 -14.57 5.83 -22.96
N ASP A 97 -14.15 6.73 -22.09
CA ASP A 97 -13.38 7.93 -22.42
C ASP A 97 -11.97 7.84 -21.80
N TRP A 98 -11.04 7.35 -22.59
CA TRP A 98 -9.64 7.22 -22.19
C TRP A 98 -8.79 8.46 -22.50
N SER A 99 -9.38 9.51 -23.06
CA SER A 99 -8.64 10.65 -23.63
C SER A 99 -7.69 11.34 -22.65
N TRP A 100 -8.04 11.40 -21.36
CA TRP A 100 -7.16 11.97 -20.34
C TRP A 100 -6.12 10.95 -19.88
N VAL A 101 -6.53 9.71 -19.64
CA VAL A 101 -5.63 8.62 -19.23
C VAL A 101 -4.57 8.32 -20.29
N ASP A 102 -4.92 8.41 -21.58
CA ASP A 102 -3.94 8.30 -22.69
C ASP A 102 -2.76 9.25 -22.49
N ARG A 103 -3.04 10.52 -22.20
CA ARG A 103 -2.00 11.53 -21.95
C ARG A 103 -1.18 11.28 -20.70
N VAL A 104 -1.81 10.75 -19.64
CA VAL A 104 -1.12 10.40 -18.40
C VAL A 104 -0.17 9.22 -18.62
N VAL A 105 -0.64 8.17 -19.31
CA VAL A 105 0.19 6.98 -19.64
C VAL A 105 1.34 7.35 -20.57
N ASP A 106 1.11 8.23 -21.56
CA ASP A 106 2.17 8.76 -22.40
C ASP A 106 3.23 9.49 -21.56
N ARG A 107 2.77 10.30 -20.58
CA ARG A 107 3.68 11.04 -19.68
C ARG A 107 4.52 10.14 -18.78
N PHE A 108 3.97 9.04 -18.26
CA PHE A 108 4.75 8.01 -17.56
C PHE A 108 5.88 7.47 -18.43
N GLY A 109 5.59 7.16 -19.70
CA GLY A 109 6.58 6.69 -20.67
C GLY A 109 7.67 7.70 -20.96
N GLU A 110 7.31 8.99 -21.16
CA GLU A 110 8.28 10.08 -21.37
C GLU A 110 9.25 10.27 -20.21
N LEU A 111 8.76 10.06 -18.98
CA LEU A 111 9.56 10.22 -17.76
C LEU A 111 10.37 8.97 -17.40
N GLY A 112 10.10 7.83 -18.04
CA GLY A 112 10.66 6.54 -17.63
C GLY A 112 10.23 6.13 -16.22
N LEU A 113 9.10 6.65 -15.75
CA LEU A 113 8.52 6.36 -14.45
C LEU A 113 7.54 5.18 -14.60
N ARG A 114 7.77 4.10 -13.85
CA ARG A 114 6.91 2.90 -13.91
C ARG A 114 5.56 3.17 -13.23
N PRO A 115 4.42 3.06 -13.93
CA PRO A 115 3.12 3.11 -13.27
C PRO A 115 2.81 1.78 -12.57
N VAL A 116 2.34 1.85 -11.33
CA VAL A 116 1.60 0.81 -10.62
C VAL A 116 0.17 1.32 -10.51
N ILE A 117 -0.74 0.67 -11.18
CA ILE A 117 -2.09 1.20 -11.40
C ILE A 117 -3.04 0.73 -10.32
N ASP A 118 -3.58 1.66 -9.55
CA ASP A 118 -4.72 1.43 -8.68
C ASP A 118 -6.01 1.53 -9.51
N LEU A 119 -6.69 0.39 -9.69
CA LEU A 119 -7.91 0.35 -10.51
C LEU A 119 -9.13 0.85 -9.73
N LEU A 120 -9.18 0.60 -8.43
CA LEU A 120 -10.25 1.04 -7.57
C LEU A 120 -9.70 1.64 -6.27
N HIS A 121 -9.92 2.94 -6.09
CA HIS A 121 -9.60 3.68 -4.87
C HIS A 121 -10.86 4.39 -4.38
N TYR A 122 -11.73 3.61 -3.75
CA TYR A 122 -12.99 3.86 -3.04
C TYR A 122 -14.23 4.18 -3.87
N GLY A 123 -14.16 4.62 -5.11
CA GLY A 123 -15.32 5.06 -5.87
C GLY A 123 -15.74 4.16 -7.02
N THR A 124 -17.03 4.17 -7.34
CA THR A 124 -17.60 3.52 -8.53
C THR A 124 -18.15 4.56 -9.50
N PRO A 125 -18.38 4.22 -10.78
CA PRO A 125 -19.05 5.11 -11.71
C PRO A 125 -20.44 5.53 -11.22
N LEU A 126 -20.85 6.76 -11.56
CA LEU A 126 -22.12 7.34 -11.09
C LEU A 126 -23.36 6.62 -11.64
N TRP A 127 -23.24 5.90 -12.76
CA TRP A 127 -24.33 5.13 -13.34
C TRP A 127 -24.58 3.77 -12.65
N LEU A 128 -23.65 3.31 -11.79
CA LEU A 128 -23.80 2.05 -11.06
C LEU A 128 -24.63 2.27 -9.80
N ASP A 129 -25.95 2.21 -9.97
CA ASP A 129 -26.89 2.38 -8.87
C ASP A 129 -26.64 1.35 -7.75
N GLY A 130 -26.61 1.82 -6.49
CA GLY A 130 -26.30 0.96 -5.34
C GLY A 130 -24.81 0.63 -5.19
N GLN A 131 -23.96 1.09 -6.11
CA GLN A 131 -22.51 0.95 -6.04
C GLN A 131 -22.06 -0.49 -5.72
N PHE A 132 -21.28 -0.70 -4.67
CA PHE A 132 -20.80 -2.03 -4.27
C PHE A 132 -21.91 -3.03 -3.89
N SER A 133 -23.09 -2.54 -3.51
CA SER A 133 -24.25 -3.41 -3.26
C SER A 133 -25.01 -3.80 -4.53
N ASN A 134 -24.66 -3.23 -5.68
CA ASN A 134 -25.20 -3.63 -6.97
C ASN A 134 -24.70 -5.04 -7.33
N PRO A 135 -25.59 -5.98 -7.67
CA PRO A 135 -25.19 -7.34 -8.01
C PRO A 135 -24.29 -7.43 -9.26
N ASP A 136 -24.31 -6.43 -10.13
CA ASP A 136 -23.46 -6.38 -11.31
C ASP A 136 -22.05 -5.85 -10.99
N TYR A 137 -21.81 -5.26 -9.81
CA TYR A 137 -20.52 -4.64 -9.46
C TYR A 137 -19.32 -5.56 -9.73
N PRO A 138 -19.28 -6.82 -9.29
CA PRO A 138 -18.11 -7.68 -9.50
C PRO A 138 -17.78 -7.90 -10.98
N GLN A 139 -18.82 -7.92 -11.83
CA GLN A 139 -18.64 -8.09 -13.28
C GLN A 139 -18.16 -6.79 -13.93
N VAL A 140 -18.77 -5.66 -13.61
CA VAL A 140 -18.45 -4.39 -14.28
C VAL A 140 -17.09 -3.83 -13.87
N VAL A 141 -16.63 -4.08 -12.63
CA VAL A 141 -15.26 -3.70 -12.23
C VAL A 141 -14.22 -4.56 -12.96
N ALA A 142 -14.51 -5.84 -13.19
CA ALA A 142 -13.64 -6.71 -13.98
C ALA A 142 -13.61 -6.28 -15.46
N GLU A 143 -14.76 -5.94 -16.06
CA GLU A 143 -14.84 -5.40 -17.43
C GLU A 143 -13.99 -4.13 -17.57
N TYR A 144 -14.02 -3.25 -16.59
CA TYR A 144 -13.19 -2.05 -16.55
C TYR A 144 -11.70 -2.38 -16.48
N GLY A 145 -11.29 -3.26 -15.56
CA GLY A 145 -9.89 -3.67 -15.42
C GLY A 145 -9.34 -4.34 -16.69
N VAL A 146 -10.15 -5.20 -17.33
CA VAL A 146 -9.83 -5.84 -18.62
C VAL A 146 -9.69 -4.81 -19.73
N ALA A 147 -10.65 -3.87 -19.85
CA ALA A 147 -10.59 -2.82 -20.87
C ALA A 147 -9.34 -1.93 -20.71
N PHE A 148 -8.93 -1.64 -19.48
CA PHE A 148 -7.67 -0.94 -19.20
C PHE A 148 -6.45 -1.77 -19.65
N ALA A 149 -6.41 -3.05 -19.29
CA ALA A 149 -5.29 -3.94 -19.64
C ALA A 149 -5.19 -4.19 -21.17
N GLU A 150 -6.32 -4.33 -21.86
CA GLU A 150 -6.34 -4.44 -23.33
C GLU A 150 -5.79 -3.19 -24.01
N ARG A 151 -6.10 -1.99 -23.46
CA ARG A 151 -5.66 -0.73 -24.03
C ARG A 151 -4.20 -0.41 -23.76
N TYR A 152 -3.73 -0.66 -22.54
CA TYR A 152 -2.42 -0.18 -22.07
C TYR A 152 -1.41 -1.28 -21.76
N GLY A 153 -1.74 -2.53 -21.93
CA GLY A 153 -0.91 -3.67 -21.52
C GLY A 153 0.42 -3.84 -22.27
N ASP A 154 0.69 -3.01 -23.26
CA ASP A 154 2.02 -2.85 -23.88
C ASP A 154 2.95 -1.93 -23.06
N ARG A 155 2.40 -1.08 -22.18
CA ARG A 155 3.10 -0.04 -21.40
C ARG A 155 2.91 -0.17 -19.90
N VAL A 156 1.81 -0.78 -19.47
CA VAL A 156 1.41 -0.95 -18.07
C VAL A 156 1.22 -2.43 -17.78
N THR A 157 1.93 -2.93 -16.79
CA THR A 157 1.90 -4.35 -16.41
C THR A 157 1.66 -4.55 -14.92
N ASP A 158 1.68 -3.50 -14.10
CA ASP A 158 1.64 -3.57 -12.65
C ASP A 158 0.32 -2.99 -12.13
N TYR A 159 -0.44 -3.78 -11.36
CA TYR A 159 -1.81 -3.47 -10.96
C TYR A 159 -2.06 -3.71 -9.48
N THR A 160 -2.78 -2.78 -8.86
CA THR A 160 -3.51 -2.97 -7.61
C THR A 160 -4.99 -3.10 -7.97
N PRO A 161 -5.61 -4.28 -7.93
CA PRO A 161 -7.02 -4.44 -8.32
C PRO A 161 -7.96 -3.60 -7.48
N VAL A 162 -7.73 -3.54 -6.16
CA VAL A 162 -8.47 -2.71 -5.19
C VAL A 162 -7.48 -2.22 -4.14
N ASN A 163 -7.38 -0.90 -3.94
CA ASN A 163 -6.65 -0.34 -2.82
C ASN A 163 -7.48 -0.48 -1.53
N GLU A 164 -6.86 -0.94 -0.45
CA GLU A 164 -7.44 -1.01 0.90
C GLU A 164 -8.88 -1.57 0.97
N PRO A 165 -9.11 -2.80 0.48
CA PRO A 165 -10.47 -3.34 0.42
C PRO A 165 -11.16 -3.42 1.79
N MET A 166 -10.41 -3.53 2.90
CA MET A 166 -11.00 -3.50 4.23
C MET A 166 -11.46 -2.10 4.64
N ILE A 167 -10.82 -1.01 4.20
CA ILE A 167 -11.33 0.35 4.43
C ILE A 167 -12.67 0.54 3.69
N HIS A 168 -12.78 0.08 2.43
CA HIS A 168 -14.06 0.05 1.74
C HIS A 168 -15.14 -0.68 2.55
N ALA A 169 -14.82 -1.91 3.00
CA ALA A 169 -15.76 -2.73 3.75
C ALA A 169 -16.19 -2.09 5.07
N LEU A 170 -15.28 -1.40 5.75
CA LEU A 170 -15.59 -0.70 7.00
C LEU A 170 -16.45 0.54 6.76
N PHE A 171 -16.05 1.42 5.86
CA PHE A 171 -16.71 2.71 5.66
C PHE A 171 -18.05 2.57 4.95
N CYS A 172 -18.12 1.71 3.95
CA CYS A 172 -19.35 1.47 3.18
C CYS A 172 -20.28 0.43 3.80
N GLY A 173 -19.74 -0.51 4.61
CA GLY A 173 -20.45 -1.70 5.07
C GLY A 173 -20.67 -1.78 6.58
N VAL A 174 -19.75 -1.28 7.40
CA VAL A 174 -19.86 -1.41 8.86
C VAL A 174 -20.32 -0.12 9.50
N TYR A 175 -19.72 1.00 9.10
CA TYR A 175 -19.95 2.30 9.74
C TYR A 175 -21.06 3.12 9.10
N GLY A 176 -21.50 2.78 7.88
CA GLY A 176 -22.47 3.57 7.15
C GLY A 176 -21.97 4.98 6.84
N TYR A 177 -20.67 5.16 6.70
CA TYR A 177 -20.03 6.46 6.54
C TYR A 177 -19.98 6.91 5.07
N TRP A 178 -19.75 5.95 4.16
CA TRP A 178 -19.76 6.15 2.72
C TRP A 178 -20.88 5.33 2.04
N PRO A 179 -21.31 5.74 0.82
CA PRO A 179 -22.27 4.93 0.08
C PRO A 179 -21.73 3.50 -0.17
N PRO A 180 -22.58 2.47 -0.08
CA PRO A 180 -24.04 2.47 0.01
C PRO A 180 -24.62 2.54 1.43
N TYR A 181 -23.89 3.04 2.42
CA TYR A 181 -24.29 3.30 3.81
C TYR A 181 -24.81 2.07 4.57
N LEU A 182 -24.29 0.90 4.27
CA LEU A 182 -24.62 -0.32 5.00
C LEU A 182 -23.96 -0.29 6.39
N THR A 183 -24.49 -1.09 7.31
CA THR A 183 -24.00 -1.11 8.70
C THR A 183 -23.91 -2.52 9.27
N GLY A 184 -23.03 -2.69 10.26
CA GLY A 184 -22.92 -3.91 11.05
C GLY A 184 -22.46 -5.13 10.26
N ASP A 185 -22.70 -6.33 10.80
CA ASP A 185 -22.19 -7.57 10.22
C ASP A 185 -22.82 -7.93 8.87
N SER A 186 -24.08 -7.55 8.64
CA SER A 186 -24.74 -7.72 7.35
C SER A 186 -24.10 -6.83 6.27
N GLY A 187 -23.81 -5.57 6.62
CA GLY A 187 -23.11 -4.67 5.72
C GLY A 187 -21.68 -5.12 5.46
N LEU A 188 -20.93 -5.54 6.49
CA LEU A 188 -19.61 -6.13 6.35
C LEU A 188 -19.63 -7.29 5.35
N THR A 189 -20.53 -8.27 5.55
CA THR A 189 -20.62 -9.47 4.71
C THR A 189 -20.93 -9.10 3.26
N THR A 190 -21.89 -8.18 3.04
CA THR A 190 -22.22 -7.69 1.70
C THR A 190 -21.00 -7.07 1.00
N MET A 191 -20.28 -6.21 1.71
CA MET A 191 -19.12 -5.51 1.14
C MET A 191 -17.94 -6.44 0.89
N VAL A 192 -17.55 -7.28 1.84
CA VAL A 192 -16.40 -8.17 1.64
C VAL A 192 -16.62 -9.19 0.54
N ARG A 193 -17.89 -9.65 0.37
CA ARG A 193 -18.27 -10.52 -0.73
C ARG A 193 -18.14 -9.80 -2.08
N ALA A 194 -18.78 -8.63 -2.22
CA ALA A 194 -18.79 -7.88 -3.47
C ALA A 194 -17.38 -7.44 -3.89
N LEU A 195 -16.61 -6.85 -2.95
CA LEU A 195 -15.24 -6.43 -3.18
C LEU A 195 -14.34 -7.62 -3.53
N GLY A 196 -14.43 -8.72 -2.78
CA GLY A 196 -13.65 -9.93 -3.04
C GLY A 196 -13.97 -10.56 -4.40
N GLU A 197 -15.24 -10.69 -4.78
CA GLU A 197 -15.61 -11.19 -6.11
C GLU A 197 -15.10 -10.27 -7.22
N GLY A 198 -15.26 -8.95 -7.07
CA GLY A 198 -14.74 -7.97 -8.02
C GLY A 198 -13.22 -8.05 -8.15
N PHE A 199 -12.52 -8.14 -7.03
CA PHE A 199 -11.07 -8.28 -6.97
C PHE A 199 -10.59 -9.52 -7.76
N VAL A 200 -11.14 -10.69 -7.42
CA VAL A 200 -10.76 -11.97 -8.07
C VAL A 200 -11.03 -11.93 -9.57
N ARG A 201 -12.21 -11.45 -9.98
CA ARG A 201 -12.58 -11.37 -11.41
C ARG A 201 -11.68 -10.39 -12.16
N THR A 202 -11.36 -9.24 -11.57
CA THR A 202 -10.47 -8.23 -12.15
C THR A 202 -9.06 -8.79 -12.35
N GLN A 203 -8.47 -9.38 -11.30
CA GLN A 203 -7.13 -9.94 -11.40
C GLN A 203 -7.05 -11.07 -12.44
N ARG A 204 -8.00 -12.00 -12.43
CA ARG A 204 -8.03 -13.11 -13.39
C ARG A 204 -8.23 -12.60 -14.81
N GLY A 205 -9.14 -11.65 -15.03
CA GLY A 205 -9.39 -11.07 -16.35
C GLY A 205 -8.15 -10.36 -16.90
N ILE A 206 -7.44 -9.58 -16.08
CA ILE A 206 -6.17 -8.95 -16.49
C ILE A 206 -5.11 -10.02 -16.78
N ALA A 207 -5.02 -11.07 -15.98
CA ALA A 207 -4.08 -12.16 -16.21
C ALA A 207 -4.37 -12.92 -17.51
N GLU A 208 -5.63 -13.04 -17.92
CA GLU A 208 -6.01 -13.60 -19.24
C GLU A 208 -5.51 -12.73 -20.40
N VAL A 209 -5.51 -11.41 -20.25
CA VAL A 209 -5.03 -10.46 -21.28
C VAL A 209 -3.50 -10.43 -21.35
N LEU A 210 -2.83 -10.36 -20.22
CA LEU A 210 -1.40 -10.07 -20.14
C LEU A 210 -0.52 -11.30 -19.93
N GLY A 211 -1.09 -12.41 -19.46
CA GLY A 211 -0.33 -13.61 -19.08
C GLY A 211 0.70 -13.27 -18.00
N ASP A 212 1.88 -13.88 -18.11
CA ASP A 212 2.99 -13.74 -17.16
C ASP A 212 3.60 -12.33 -17.10
N ARG A 213 3.14 -11.39 -17.93
CA ARG A 213 3.58 -9.99 -17.88
C ARG A 213 2.92 -9.21 -16.75
N ALA A 214 1.72 -9.63 -16.31
CA ALA A 214 1.01 -8.95 -15.23
C ALA A 214 1.72 -9.12 -13.89
N THR A 215 1.80 -8.06 -13.11
CA THR A 215 2.21 -8.06 -11.71
C THR A 215 1.05 -7.56 -10.87
N PHE A 216 0.66 -8.31 -9.86
CA PHE A 216 -0.43 -7.95 -8.97
C PHE A 216 0.10 -7.62 -7.58
N MET A 217 -0.16 -6.39 -7.16
CA MET A 217 0.13 -5.91 -5.83
C MET A 217 -1.19 -5.87 -5.03
N HIS A 218 -1.28 -6.73 -4.00
CA HIS A 218 -2.42 -6.66 -3.08
C HIS A 218 -2.08 -5.67 -1.97
N VAL A 219 -2.82 -4.59 -1.91
CA VAL A 219 -2.55 -3.46 -1.00
C VAL A 219 -3.67 -3.33 0.01
N ASP A 220 -3.34 -3.34 1.30
CA ASP A 220 -4.33 -3.07 2.33
C ASP A 220 -3.77 -2.19 3.46
N ALA A 221 -4.70 -1.53 4.16
CA ALA A 221 -4.40 -0.74 5.34
C ALA A 221 -3.94 -1.63 6.49
N SER A 222 -2.89 -1.22 7.15
CA SER A 222 -2.42 -1.88 8.38
C SER A 222 -3.30 -1.48 9.55
N MET A 223 -3.95 -2.44 10.19
CA MET A 223 -4.79 -2.24 11.36
C MET A 223 -4.18 -2.95 12.57
N ARG A 224 -3.64 -2.18 13.50
CA ARG A 224 -3.05 -2.68 14.74
C ARG A 224 -3.94 -2.33 15.94
N TYR A 225 -3.91 -3.19 16.94
CA TYR A 225 -4.71 -3.03 18.15
C TYR A 225 -3.82 -3.17 19.37
N ALA A 226 -3.74 -2.11 20.19
CA ALA A 226 -2.86 -1.99 21.35
C ALA A 226 -3.65 -1.63 22.63
N GLY A 227 -2.93 -1.45 23.75
CA GLY A 227 -3.53 -1.14 25.04
C GLY A 227 -4.15 -2.35 25.71
N ASP A 228 -5.36 -2.21 26.28
CA ASP A 228 -6.09 -3.32 26.94
C ASP A 228 -6.72 -4.27 25.91
N VAL A 229 -5.88 -4.95 25.13
CA VAL A 229 -6.28 -5.99 24.17
C VAL A 229 -6.45 -7.37 24.82
N GLN A 230 -6.28 -7.43 26.13
CA GLN A 230 -6.56 -8.56 26.99
C GLN A 230 -7.82 -8.23 27.83
N GLY A 231 -8.06 -8.86 28.91
CA GLY A 231 -9.18 -8.52 29.77
C GLY A 231 -10.54 -8.53 29.05
N GLU A 232 -11.32 -7.50 29.27
CA GLU A 232 -12.69 -7.37 28.72
C GLU A 232 -12.70 -7.11 27.19
N HIS A 233 -11.66 -6.53 26.64
CA HIS A 233 -11.57 -6.22 25.21
C HIS A 233 -10.99 -7.35 24.35
N ARG A 234 -10.54 -8.44 24.97
CA ARG A 234 -9.85 -9.53 24.28
C ARG A 234 -10.63 -10.06 23.07
N ALA A 235 -11.90 -10.40 23.25
CA ALA A 235 -12.72 -10.97 22.18
C ALA A 235 -12.90 -9.99 21.03
N THR A 236 -13.10 -8.71 21.32
CA THR A 236 -13.23 -7.65 20.33
C THR A 236 -11.92 -7.46 19.56
N ALA A 237 -10.79 -7.36 20.24
CA ALA A 237 -9.48 -7.20 19.60
C ALA A 237 -9.10 -8.42 18.76
N GLU A 238 -9.38 -9.64 19.20
CA GLU A 238 -9.17 -10.86 18.42
C GLU A 238 -10.03 -10.86 17.15
N ARG A 239 -11.33 -10.53 17.26
CA ARG A 239 -12.23 -10.39 16.10
C ARG A 239 -11.70 -9.37 15.09
N LEU A 240 -11.31 -8.18 15.54
CA LEU A 240 -10.82 -7.10 14.68
C LEU A 240 -9.51 -7.47 13.98
N ARG A 241 -8.60 -8.21 14.64
CA ARG A 241 -7.38 -8.72 14.01
C ARG A 241 -7.69 -9.67 12.85
N HIS A 242 -8.68 -10.55 12.99
CA HIS A 242 -9.12 -11.40 11.88
C HIS A 242 -9.86 -10.61 10.81
N GLN A 243 -10.67 -9.64 11.21
CA GLN A 243 -11.40 -8.77 10.29
C GLN A 243 -10.47 -7.93 9.42
N ALA A 244 -9.34 -7.46 9.95
CA ALA A 244 -8.35 -6.67 9.22
C ALA A 244 -7.79 -7.38 7.96
N HIS A 245 -7.85 -8.69 7.90
CA HIS A 245 -7.35 -9.48 6.77
C HIS A 245 -8.47 -10.17 5.97
N LEU A 246 -9.74 -9.87 6.25
CA LEU A 246 -10.85 -10.71 5.80
C LEU A 246 -11.02 -10.74 4.28
N VAL A 247 -10.87 -9.61 3.59
CA VAL A 247 -10.94 -9.59 2.11
C VAL A 247 -9.77 -10.34 1.50
N GLU A 248 -8.55 -10.12 2.02
CA GLU A 248 -7.37 -10.83 1.54
C GLU A 248 -7.48 -12.35 1.79
N ASP A 249 -8.03 -12.77 2.92
CA ASP A 249 -8.28 -14.18 3.20
C ASP A 249 -9.31 -14.79 2.25
N LEU A 250 -10.37 -14.05 1.90
CA LEU A 250 -11.34 -14.49 0.91
C LEU A 250 -10.70 -14.65 -0.48
N VAL A 251 -10.04 -13.61 -0.99
CA VAL A 251 -9.51 -13.63 -2.37
C VAL A 251 -8.36 -14.63 -2.54
N THR A 252 -7.65 -14.95 -1.46
CA THR A 252 -6.58 -15.97 -1.45
C THR A 252 -7.07 -17.38 -1.10
N GLY A 253 -8.39 -17.57 -0.89
CA GLY A 253 -9.01 -18.88 -0.63
C GLY A 253 -8.70 -19.45 0.76
N ARG A 254 -8.49 -18.59 1.75
CA ARG A 254 -8.17 -19.00 3.14
C ARG A 254 -9.39 -19.04 4.06
N VAL A 255 -10.55 -18.60 3.59
CA VAL A 255 -11.79 -18.63 4.38
C VAL A 255 -12.49 -19.95 4.13
N ASP A 256 -12.38 -20.83 5.10
CA ASP A 256 -13.09 -22.11 5.19
C ASP A 256 -14.02 -22.14 6.43
N ASP A 257 -14.60 -23.28 6.75
CA ASP A 257 -15.48 -23.48 7.90
C ASP A 257 -14.77 -23.32 9.26
N GLN A 258 -13.46 -23.34 9.30
CA GLN A 258 -12.63 -23.13 10.50
C GLN A 258 -12.18 -21.68 10.66
N HIS A 259 -12.39 -20.82 9.65
CA HIS A 259 -12.01 -19.42 9.73
C HIS A 259 -12.80 -18.72 10.86
N PRO A 260 -12.14 -17.91 11.73
CA PRO A 260 -12.78 -17.29 12.90
C PRO A 260 -14.03 -16.45 12.58
N LEU A 261 -14.13 -15.91 11.36
CA LEU A 261 -15.27 -15.11 10.91
C LEU A 261 -16.24 -15.86 9.98
N ALA A 262 -16.03 -17.16 9.73
CA ALA A 262 -16.93 -17.96 8.86
C ALA A 262 -18.37 -17.90 9.35
N GLY A 263 -18.60 -18.04 10.66
CA GLY A 263 -19.95 -17.96 11.25
C GLY A 263 -20.60 -16.59 11.06
N VAL A 264 -19.84 -15.51 11.03
CA VAL A 264 -20.36 -14.16 10.76
C VAL A 264 -20.80 -14.07 9.29
N LEU A 265 -19.95 -14.51 8.36
CA LEU A 265 -20.23 -14.47 6.93
C LEU A 265 -21.46 -15.30 6.57
N LEU A 266 -21.52 -16.56 7.03
CA LEU A 266 -22.63 -17.47 6.78
C LEU A 266 -23.93 -17.00 7.44
N GLY A 267 -23.85 -16.37 8.62
CA GLY A 267 -25.02 -15.81 9.31
C GLY A 267 -25.60 -14.56 8.66
N HIS A 268 -24.89 -13.90 7.74
CA HIS A 268 -25.26 -12.59 7.21
C HIS A 268 -25.27 -12.51 5.67
N GLY A 269 -25.44 -13.63 4.98
CA GLY A 269 -25.75 -13.61 3.54
C GLY A 269 -24.72 -14.24 2.61
N MET A 270 -23.61 -14.76 3.12
CA MET A 270 -22.80 -15.73 2.39
C MET A 270 -23.37 -17.15 2.60
N ASP A 271 -23.08 -18.02 1.65
CA ASP A 271 -23.38 -19.45 1.74
C ASP A 271 -22.12 -20.29 1.41
N ASP A 272 -22.21 -21.60 1.61
CA ASP A 272 -21.11 -22.52 1.33
C ASP A 272 -20.69 -22.47 -0.14
N THR A 273 -21.63 -22.18 -1.06
CA THR A 273 -21.34 -22.03 -2.49
C THR A 273 -20.46 -20.82 -2.75
N SER A 274 -20.73 -19.71 -2.07
CA SER A 274 -19.92 -18.50 -2.15
C SER A 274 -18.51 -18.72 -1.61
N LEU A 275 -18.36 -19.39 -0.47
CA LEU A 275 -17.05 -19.73 0.09
C LEU A 275 -16.27 -20.68 -0.82
N ALA A 276 -16.93 -21.72 -1.35
CA ALA A 276 -16.32 -22.62 -2.31
C ALA A 276 -15.87 -21.90 -3.58
N TRP A 277 -16.66 -20.94 -4.06
CA TRP A 277 -16.27 -20.13 -5.22
C TRP A 277 -14.95 -19.38 -4.99
N PHE A 278 -14.75 -18.76 -3.83
CA PHE A 278 -13.47 -18.09 -3.49
C PHE A 278 -12.31 -19.07 -3.43
N ALA A 279 -12.50 -20.24 -2.84
CA ALA A 279 -11.49 -21.28 -2.79
C ALA A 279 -11.08 -21.78 -4.19
N ASP A 280 -12.07 -22.00 -5.08
CA ASP A 280 -11.85 -22.48 -6.44
C ASP A 280 -11.24 -21.43 -7.38
N HIS A 281 -11.46 -20.15 -7.09
CA HIS A 281 -11.01 -19.02 -7.93
C HIS A 281 -9.90 -18.20 -7.28
N ALA A 282 -9.31 -18.70 -6.20
CA ALA A 282 -8.30 -17.98 -5.43
C ALA A 282 -7.20 -17.36 -6.32
N VAL A 283 -6.83 -16.13 -5.98
CA VAL A 283 -5.74 -15.39 -6.61
C VAL A 283 -4.62 -15.15 -5.60
N ARG A 284 -3.44 -14.81 -6.09
CA ARG A 284 -2.28 -14.59 -5.23
C ARG A 284 -1.61 -13.27 -5.59
N PRO A 285 -1.05 -12.55 -4.60
CA PRO A 285 -0.19 -11.41 -4.87
C PRO A 285 1.16 -11.86 -5.41
N ASP A 286 1.69 -11.06 -6.34
CA ASP A 286 3.11 -11.07 -6.67
C ASP A 286 3.89 -10.23 -5.65
N ILE A 287 3.26 -9.19 -5.12
CA ILE A 287 3.78 -8.28 -4.09
C ILE A 287 2.67 -8.02 -3.06
N VAL A 288 3.01 -8.08 -1.78
CA VAL A 288 2.10 -7.64 -0.70
C VAL A 288 2.41 -6.19 -0.36
N GLY A 289 1.43 -5.33 -0.58
CA GLY A 289 1.49 -3.91 -0.25
C GLY A 289 0.95 -3.64 1.16
N VAL A 290 1.71 -2.88 1.92
CA VAL A 290 1.38 -2.49 3.29
C VAL A 290 1.26 -0.97 3.35
N ASN A 291 0.06 -0.46 3.64
CA ASN A 291 -0.15 0.95 3.94
C ASN A 291 -0.05 1.13 5.46
N TYR A 292 0.93 1.91 5.90
CA TYR A 292 1.18 2.14 7.32
C TYR A 292 1.43 3.60 7.65
N TYR A 293 0.62 4.13 8.53
CA TYR A 293 0.72 5.50 9.02
C TYR A 293 0.97 5.46 10.55
N PRO A 294 2.12 5.89 11.05
CA PRO A 294 2.53 5.64 12.45
C PRO A 294 1.56 6.20 13.48
N ARG A 295 0.83 7.27 13.13
CA ARG A 295 -0.07 7.98 14.05
C ARG A 295 -1.52 7.52 14.00
N ILE A 296 -1.92 6.71 12.99
CA ILE A 296 -3.33 6.30 12.80
C ILE A 296 -3.52 4.79 12.62
N SER A 297 -2.52 4.03 12.19
CA SER A 297 -2.64 2.58 11.95
C SER A 297 -2.78 1.73 13.22
N THR A 298 -2.77 2.33 14.42
CA THR A 298 -2.92 1.60 15.69
C THR A 298 -4.06 2.19 16.50
N GLU A 299 -5.10 1.38 16.71
CA GLU A 299 -6.19 1.71 17.63
C GLU A 299 -5.83 1.30 19.05
N LEU A 300 -6.13 2.17 20.02
CA LEU A 300 -5.85 1.96 21.44
C LEU A 300 -7.12 1.55 22.19
N PHE A 301 -7.09 0.41 22.82
CA PHE A 301 -8.12 -0.01 23.79
C PHE A 301 -7.76 0.51 25.18
N GLU A 302 -8.70 1.17 25.84
CA GLU A 302 -8.56 1.72 27.19
C GLU A 302 -9.42 0.93 28.15
N GLU A 303 -8.85 0.55 29.33
CA GLU A 303 -9.55 -0.21 30.34
C GLU A 303 -10.81 0.57 30.82
N GLY A 304 -11.95 -0.13 30.90
CA GLY A 304 -13.23 0.43 31.34
C GLY A 304 -13.89 1.38 30.31
N VAL A 305 -13.33 1.55 29.12
CA VAL A 305 -13.92 2.37 28.06
C VAL A 305 -14.54 1.48 26.98
N HIS A 306 -15.84 1.60 26.81
CA HIS A 306 -16.57 0.90 25.76
C HIS A 306 -16.92 1.88 24.64
N HIS A 307 -16.40 1.60 23.43
CA HIS A 307 -16.70 2.36 22.23
C HIS A 307 -17.84 1.67 21.49
N ALA A 308 -18.82 2.45 21.01
CA ALA A 308 -19.92 1.94 20.19
C ALA A 308 -19.41 1.38 18.85
N GLY A 309 -18.21 1.80 18.46
CA GLY A 309 -17.61 1.49 17.18
C GLY A 309 -18.14 2.41 16.07
N GLY A 310 -17.39 2.49 15.00
CA GLY A 310 -17.73 3.31 13.84
C GLY A 310 -16.87 4.57 13.74
N PHE A 311 -17.01 5.25 12.62
CA PHE A 311 -16.19 6.42 12.30
C PHE A 311 -16.44 7.61 13.25
N ALA A 312 -17.68 7.75 13.74
CA ALA A 312 -18.04 8.84 14.66
C ALA A 312 -17.57 8.63 16.10
N ASP A 313 -17.16 7.43 16.45
CA ASP A 313 -16.66 7.07 17.78
C ASP A 313 -15.44 6.12 17.64
N PRO A 314 -14.35 6.59 17.01
CA PRO A 314 -13.14 5.78 16.85
C PRO A 314 -12.43 5.64 18.19
N ARG A 315 -11.79 4.50 18.41
CA ARG A 315 -10.82 4.37 19.51
C ARG A 315 -9.67 5.33 19.30
N PRO A 316 -9.07 5.88 20.37
CA PRO A 316 -7.91 6.73 20.25
C PRO A 316 -6.81 6.04 19.46
N ALA A 317 -6.14 6.79 18.58
CA ALA A 317 -4.99 6.28 17.86
C ALA A 317 -3.72 6.36 18.69
N GLN A 318 -2.85 5.37 18.57
CA GLN A 318 -1.53 5.36 19.18
C GLN A 318 -0.45 5.56 18.11
N ASN A 319 0.47 6.50 18.34
CA ASN A 319 1.69 6.58 17.56
C ASN A 319 2.60 5.40 17.89
N ALA A 320 2.63 4.41 17.01
CA ALA A 320 3.47 3.22 17.17
C ALA A 320 4.83 3.34 16.43
N GLY A 321 5.06 4.41 15.70
CA GLY A 321 6.33 4.72 15.05
C GLY A 321 6.95 3.57 14.28
N VAL A 322 8.27 3.45 14.34
CA VAL A 322 9.04 2.40 13.67
C VAL A 322 8.70 1.00 14.19
N ALA A 323 8.39 0.85 15.49
CA ALA A 323 8.06 -0.47 16.05
C ALA A 323 6.81 -1.07 15.37
N GLY A 324 5.78 -0.24 15.17
CA GLY A 324 4.58 -0.66 14.45
C GLY A 324 4.85 -0.98 12.99
N LEU A 325 5.67 -0.16 12.31
CA LEU A 325 6.07 -0.41 10.91
C LEU A 325 6.76 -1.79 10.77
N VAL A 326 7.73 -2.08 11.63
CA VAL A 326 8.44 -3.36 11.62
C VAL A 326 7.48 -4.53 11.84
N GLU A 327 6.57 -4.41 12.81
CA GLU A 327 5.59 -5.46 13.12
C GLU A 327 4.71 -5.80 11.91
N VAL A 328 4.13 -4.79 11.25
CA VAL A 328 3.20 -5.01 10.12
C VAL A 328 3.91 -5.55 8.87
N LEU A 329 5.14 -5.11 8.58
CA LEU A 329 5.92 -5.63 7.47
C LEU A 329 6.29 -7.11 7.67
N LEU A 330 6.73 -7.48 8.88
CA LEU A 330 7.06 -8.87 9.22
C LEU A 330 5.82 -9.77 9.27
N GLU A 331 4.68 -9.23 9.69
CA GLU A 331 3.41 -9.96 9.63
C GLU A 331 2.99 -10.25 8.20
N ALA A 332 3.05 -9.25 7.31
CA ALA A 332 2.74 -9.39 5.90
C ALA A 332 3.64 -10.44 5.22
N GLU A 333 4.97 -10.37 5.42
CA GLU A 333 5.92 -11.35 4.87
C GLU A 333 5.60 -12.77 5.35
N ARG A 334 5.40 -12.94 6.66
CA ARG A 334 5.10 -14.25 7.25
C ARG A 334 3.77 -14.82 6.76
N ARG A 335 2.75 -13.96 6.59
CA ARG A 335 1.40 -14.37 6.20
C ARG A 335 1.32 -14.82 4.76
N HIS A 336 2.01 -14.14 3.86
CA HIS A 336 1.86 -14.34 2.42
C HIS A 336 3.03 -15.07 1.76
N GLY A 337 4.23 -14.99 2.32
CA GLY A 337 5.42 -15.60 1.74
C GLY A 337 5.83 -14.99 0.38
N ALA A 338 5.32 -13.81 0.06
CA ALA A 338 5.64 -13.02 -1.12
C ALA A 338 6.49 -11.80 -0.72
N PRO A 339 7.21 -11.16 -1.66
CA PRO A 339 7.88 -9.90 -1.42
C PRO A 339 6.93 -8.84 -0.87
N VAL A 340 7.38 -8.03 0.09
CA VAL A 340 6.58 -6.98 0.72
C VAL A 340 7.04 -5.62 0.23
N MET A 341 6.11 -4.70 0.03
CA MET A 341 6.39 -3.27 -0.15
C MET A 341 5.63 -2.44 0.88
N LEU A 342 6.31 -1.43 1.42
CA LEU A 342 5.61 -0.33 2.06
C LEU A 342 5.01 0.53 0.95
N THR A 343 3.70 0.40 0.75
CA THR A 343 2.98 1.02 -0.38
C THR A 343 2.40 2.38 -0.05
N GLU A 344 2.24 2.70 1.22
CA GLU A 344 1.93 4.05 1.69
C GLU A 344 2.52 4.30 3.07
N THR A 345 3.13 5.45 3.24
CA THR A 345 3.47 6.00 4.56
C THR A 345 3.73 7.50 4.49
N ALA A 346 3.31 8.20 5.53
CA ALA A 346 3.66 9.58 5.82
C ALA A 346 3.28 9.93 7.27
N VAL A 347 3.49 11.19 7.64
CA VAL A 347 2.94 11.80 8.84
C VAL A 347 2.35 13.16 8.50
N THR A 348 1.14 13.43 8.94
CA THR A 348 0.56 14.78 8.92
C THR A 348 1.24 15.58 10.02
N ALA A 349 2.19 16.44 9.65
CA ALA A 349 3.07 17.11 10.59
C ALA A 349 3.87 18.25 9.94
N PRO A 350 4.51 19.12 10.76
CA PRO A 350 5.52 20.04 10.28
C PRO A 350 6.64 19.33 9.51
N VAL A 351 7.29 20.06 8.59
CA VAL A 351 8.34 19.52 7.69
C VAL A 351 9.43 18.75 8.44
N ALA A 352 9.86 19.23 9.61
CA ALA A 352 10.89 18.56 10.40
C ALA A 352 10.50 17.13 10.82
N ASP A 353 9.25 16.94 11.23
CA ASP A 353 8.74 15.62 11.62
C ASP A 353 8.58 14.70 10.40
N ARG A 354 8.14 15.25 9.24
CA ARG A 354 8.07 14.50 7.97
C ARG A 354 9.46 14.01 7.55
N VAL A 355 10.48 14.86 7.65
CA VAL A 355 11.89 14.49 7.37
C VAL A 355 12.38 13.42 8.35
N ALA A 356 12.08 13.57 9.65
CA ALA A 356 12.46 12.58 10.66
C ALA A 356 11.82 11.22 10.37
N TRP A 357 10.51 11.17 10.12
CA TRP A 357 9.80 9.93 9.78
C TRP A 357 10.36 9.26 8.52
N LEU A 358 10.67 10.04 7.49
CA LEU A 358 11.28 9.52 6.26
C LEU A 358 12.62 8.84 6.53
N HIS A 359 13.49 9.45 7.34
CA HIS A 359 14.76 8.83 7.73
C HIS A 359 14.55 7.57 8.57
N GLU A 360 13.70 7.62 9.57
CA GLU A 360 13.44 6.52 10.50
C GLU A 360 12.84 5.30 9.80
N SER A 361 11.83 5.52 8.97
CA SER A 361 11.14 4.44 8.25
C SER A 361 12.03 3.78 7.20
N VAL A 362 12.81 4.56 6.45
CA VAL A 362 13.78 4.01 5.48
C VAL A 362 14.90 3.26 6.19
N ALA A 363 15.41 3.76 7.32
CA ALA A 363 16.43 3.07 8.11
C ALA A 363 15.92 1.72 8.65
N ALA A 364 14.67 1.67 9.11
CA ALA A 364 14.02 0.44 9.55
C ALA A 364 13.95 -0.61 8.43
N ILE A 365 13.51 -0.21 7.24
CA ILE A 365 13.43 -1.10 6.07
C ILE A 365 14.82 -1.59 5.66
N ARG A 366 15.83 -0.72 5.61
CA ARG A 366 17.21 -1.13 5.33
C ARG A 366 17.72 -2.15 6.34
N THR A 367 17.37 -1.98 7.61
CA THR A 367 17.72 -2.93 8.67
C THR A 367 17.03 -4.28 8.43
N LEU A 368 15.73 -4.32 8.17
CA LEU A 368 15.02 -5.56 7.85
C LEU A 368 15.63 -6.29 6.68
N ARG A 369 15.95 -5.57 5.59
CA ARG A 369 16.63 -6.15 4.42
C ARG A 369 18.00 -6.72 4.75
N SER A 370 18.81 -6.04 5.58
CA SER A 370 20.11 -6.55 6.04
C SER A 370 19.99 -7.81 6.90
N LEU A 371 18.84 -8.04 7.52
CA LEU A 371 18.53 -9.26 8.25
C LEU A 371 17.94 -10.37 7.36
N GLY A 372 17.79 -10.11 6.07
CA GLY A 372 17.34 -11.09 5.07
C GLY A 372 15.84 -11.08 4.78
N HIS A 373 15.10 -10.09 5.27
CA HIS A 373 13.67 -9.93 4.94
C HIS A 373 13.49 -9.38 3.52
N ASP A 374 12.46 -9.89 2.84
CA ASP A 374 12.18 -9.56 1.44
C ASP A 374 11.28 -8.33 1.30
N ILE A 375 11.87 -7.15 1.60
CA ILE A 375 11.19 -5.87 1.44
C ILE A 375 11.67 -5.23 0.14
N ALA A 376 10.83 -5.23 -0.89
CA ALA A 376 11.21 -4.82 -2.24
C ALA A 376 11.07 -3.30 -2.50
N GLY A 377 10.23 -2.59 -1.74
CA GLY A 377 9.97 -1.18 -2.02
C GLY A 377 9.53 -0.35 -0.83
N TYR A 378 9.67 0.95 -1.01
CA TYR A 378 9.27 2.02 -0.11
C TYR A 378 8.51 3.09 -0.89
N THR A 379 7.28 3.42 -0.50
CA THR A 379 6.48 4.47 -1.12
C THR A 379 6.12 5.54 -0.10
N TRP A 380 6.48 6.79 -0.36
CA TRP A 380 5.91 7.92 0.36
C TRP A 380 4.56 8.31 -0.27
N TRP A 381 3.55 8.51 0.56
CA TRP A 381 2.20 8.86 0.15
C TRP A 381 1.66 10.04 0.94
N PRO A 382 1.19 11.11 0.25
CA PRO A 382 1.27 11.33 -1.21
C PRO A 382 2.45 12.24 -1.62
N VAL A 383 2.63 12.45 -2.92
CA VAL A 383 3.64 13.38 -3.49
C VAL A 383 3.47 14.80 -2.97
N PHE A 384 2.25 15.29 -2.96
CA PHE A 384 1.85 16.58 -2.40
C PHE A 384 0.73 16.39 -1.38
N ASP A 385 0.40 17.44 -0.62
CA ASP A 385 -0.65 17.40 0.38
C ASP A 385 -2.00 16.93 -0.19
N MET A 386 -2.87 16.41 0.65
CA MET A 386 -4.19 15.91 0.29
C MET A 386 -5.27 16.52 1.19
N TYR A 387 -6.53 16.25 0.88
CA TYR A 387 -7.65 16.68 1.71
C TYR A 387 -8.15 15.56 2.61
N GLU A 388 -8.48 15.90 3.86
CA GLU A 388 -9.02 14.94 4.82
C GLU A 388 -10.44 14.51 4.40
N TRP A 389 -10.75 13.23 4.51
CA TRP A 389 -12.03 12.66 4.09
C TRP A 389 -13.24 13.20 4.88
N THR A 390 -13.02 13.78 6.08
CA THR A 390 -14.04 14.50 6.83
C THR A 390 -14.54 15.76 6.10
N TYR A 391 -13.83 16.24 5.07
CA TYR A 391 -14.31 17.26 4.14
C TYR A 391 -15.71 16.95 3.60
N ARG A 392 -15.99 15.64 3.37
CA ARG A 392 -17.28 15.16 2.85
C ARG A 392 -18.47 15.62 3.69
N HIS A 393 -18.35 15.56 5.00
CA HIS A 393 -19.42 15.87 5.96
C HIS A 393 -19.28 17.24 6.62
N GLY A 394 -18.18 17.91 6.34
CA GLY A 394 -17.90 19.22 6.90
C GLY A 394 -18.57 20.36 6.16
N THR A 395 -18.61 21.54 6.78
CA THR A 395 -19.17 22.78 6.20
C THR A 395 -18.15 23.90 6.08
N ALA A 396 -16.94 23.69 6.62
CA ALA A 396 -15.86 24.66 6.53
C ALA A 396 -15.32 24.80 5.08
N PRO A 397 -14.61 25.87 4.74
CA PRO A 397 -13.86 25.97 3.51
C PRO A 397 -12.88 24.80 3.33
N ARG A 398 -12.57 24.42 2.08
CA ARG A 398 -11.74 23.24 1.78
C ARG A 398 -10.35 23.31 2.42
N GLU A 399 -9.79 24.49 2.54
CA GLU A 399 -8.45 24.76 3.07
C GLU A 399 -8.28 24.29 4.52
N GLU A 400 -9.39 24.22 5.29
CA GLU A 400 -9.38 23.73 6.67
C GLU A 400 -9.24 22.20 6.77
N TYR A 401 -9.40 21.49 5.64
CA TYR A 401 -9.27 20.03 5.56
C TYR A 401 -7.94 19.60 4.91
N LEU A 402 -7.03 20.54 4.63
CA LEU A 402 -5.76 20.22 4.00
C LEU A 402 -4.83 19.52 5.00
N LEU A 403 -4.40 18.32 4.67
CA LEU A 403 -3.42 17.52 5.42
C LEU A 403 -2.02 17.76 4.86
N THR A 404 -1.16 18.41 5.66
CA THR A 404 0.23 18.68 5.28
C THR A 404 1.11 17.44 5.51
N MET A 405 1.22 16.59 4.50
CA MET A 405 1.94 15.32 4.58
C MET A 405 2.76 14.98 3.33
N GLY A 406 2.65 15.80 2.28
CA GLY A 406 3.35 15.61 1.01
C GLY A 406 4.85 15.91 1.06
N LEU A 407 5.54 15.59 -0.03
CA LEU A 407 6.89 16.08 -0.32
C LEU A 407 6.85 17.54 -0.77
N TRP A 408 5.74 17.94 -1.39
CA TRP A 408 5.41 19.32 -1.75
C TRP A 408 4.16 19.75 -0.98
N ASP A 409 4.20 20.95 -0.42
CA ASP A 409 3.00 21.55 0.16
C ASP A 409 2.10 22.10 -0.96
N LEU A 410 0.78 21.94 -0.84
CA LEU A 410 -0.19 22.62 -1.68
C LEU A 410 -0.46 24.02 -1.11
N VAL A 411 -0.33 25.02 -1.95
CA VAL A 411 -0.50 26.42 -1.56
C VAL A 411 -1.35 27.15 -2.60
N GLU A 412 -2.35 27.89 -2.16
CA GLU A 412 -3.16 28.70 -3.08
C GLU A 412 -2.30 29.69 -3.89
N ASP A 413 -2.52 29.70 -5.21
CA ASP A 413 -1.83 30.57 -6.16
C ASP A 413 -2.41 32.00 -6.23
N GLY A 414 -3.46 32.28 -5.48
CA GLY A 414 -4.21 33.54 -5.48
C GLY A 414 -5.15 33.72 -6.68
N CYS A 415 -5.24 32.74 -7.57
CA CYS A 415 -6.14 32.70 -8.72
C CYS A 415 -7.18 31.58 -8.62
N GLY A 416 -7.20 30.86 -7.49
CA GLY A 416 -8.11 29.74 -7.21
C GLY A 416 -7.53 28.38 -7.56
N GLY A 417 -6.27 28.29 -8.00
CA GLY A 417 -5.51 27.07 -8.19
C GLY A 417 -4.54 26.80 -7.06
N LEU A 418 -3.84 25.64 -7.12
CA LEU A 418 -2.91 25.16 -6.10
C LEU A 418 -1.51 24.98 -6.67
N ASP A 419 -0.54 25.77 -6.18
CA ASP A 419 0.86 25.56 -6.46
C ASP A 419 1.47 24.45 -5.61
N ARG A 420 2.50 23.77 -6.18
CA ARG A 420 3.27 22.71 -5.53
C ARG A 420 4.57 23.31 -4.98
N ARG A 421 4.52 23.76 -3.72
CA ARG A 421 5.69 24.35 -3.07
C ARG A 421 6.61 23.27 -2.53
N ARG A 422 7.84 23.21 -3.08
CA ARG A 422 8.85 22.24 -2.66
C ARG A 422 9.20 22.40 -1.18
N THR A 423 9.34 21.26 -0.49
CA THR A 423 9.81 21.21 0.90
C THR A 423 11.14 20.45 1.01
N PRO A 424 11.87 20.58 2.13
CA PRO A 424 13.04 19.75 2.43
C PRO A 424 12.78 18.24 2.42
N VAL A 425 11.52 17.79 2.57
CA VAL A 425 11.16 16.35 2.49
C VAL A 425 11.48 15.81 1.11
N ALA A 426 11.20 16.58 0.03
CA ALA A 426 11.52 16.18 -1.34
C ALA A 426 13.03 16.02 -1.58
N ASP A 427 13.85 16.89 -0.99
CA ASP A 427 15.31 16.77 -1.09
C ASP A 427 15.83 15.55 -0.35
N THR A 428 15.29 15.29 0.84
CA THR A 428 15.62 14.12 1.65
C THR A 428 15.23 12.83 0.93
N PHE A 429 14.01 12.76 0.39
CA PHE A 429 13.55 11.60 -0.38
C PHE A 429 14.48 11.32 -1.56
N ARG A 430 14.81 12.36 -2.34
CA ARG A 430 15.73 12.22 -3.48
C ARG A 430 17.10 11.70 -3.06
N THR A 431 17.66 12.19 -1.98
CA THR A 431 18.95 11.73 -1.46
C THR A 431 18.88 10.24 -1.11
N LEU A 432 17.88 9.82 -0.34
CA LEU A 432 17.71 8.43 0.08
C LEU A 432 17.47 7.47 -1.10
N ALA A 433 16.70 7.89 -2.09
CA ALA A 433 16.42 7.10 -3.30
C ALA A 433 17.68 6.95 -4.19
N THR A 434 18.55 7.98 -4.23
CA THR A 434 19.79 7.97 -5.03
C THR A 434 20.89 7.14 -4.37
N ASP A 435 21.06 7.24 -3.04
CA ASP A 435 22.06 6.48 -2.28
C ASP A 435 21.90 4.97 -2.41
N VAL A 436 20.67 4.49 -2.52
CA VAL A 436 20.39 3.05 -2.69
C VAL A 436 20.82 2.57 -4.06
N ARG A 437 20.62 3.37 -5.11
CA ARG A 437 21.08 3.02 -6.47
C ARG A 437 22.59 2.94 -6.58
N ALA A 438 23.30 3.86 -5.93
CA ALA A 438 24.77 3.87 -5.92
C ALA A 438 25.36 2.65 -5.20
N ASN A 439 24.76 2.24 -4.08
CA ASN A 439 25.22 1.09 -3.30
C ASN A 439 24.81 -0.27 -3.92
N GLY A 440 23.72 -0.35 -4.67
CA GLY A 440 23.28 -1.54 -5.39
C GLY A 440 24.16 -1.83 -6.63
N ALA A 441 24.68 -0.79 -7.29
CA ALA A 441 25.54 -0.93 -8.45
C ALA A 441 26.96 -1.44 -8.11
N VAL A 442 27.45 -1.14 -6.90
CA VAL A 442 28.79 -1.59 -6.44
C VAL A 442 28.81 -3.09 -6.08
N GLY A 443 27.65 -3.69 -5.77
CA GLY A 443 27.55 -5.12 -5.47
C GLY A 443 27.51 -6.03 -6.70
N ALA A 444 27.16 -5.51 -7.88
CA ALA A 444 27.03 -6.29 -9.10
C ALA A 444 28.37 -6.46 -9.87
N ASP A 445 29.31 -5.55 -9.69
CA ASP A 445 30.63 -5.57 -10.39
C ASP A 445 31.73 -6.33 -9.62
N GLY A 446 31.42 -6.92 -8.45
CA GLY A 446 32.39 -7.56 -7.56
C GLY A 446 32.60 -9.08 -7.72
N ALA A 447 31.92 -9.74 -8.66
CA ALA A 447 31.91 -11.20 -8.74
C ALA A 447 32.75 -11.83 -9.87
N ASP A 448 33.51 -11.03 -10.63
CA ASP A 448 34.43 -11.57 -11.66
C ASP A 448 35.86 -11.09 -11.39
N GLY A 449 36.70 -12.00 -10.88
CA GLY A 449 38.15 -11.78 -10.85
C GLY A 449 38.89 -12.30 -9.64
N ALA A 450 39.02 -13.61 -9.52
CA ALA A 450 40.10 -14.23 -8.75
C ALA A 450 40.55 -15.52 -9.39
N ASP A 451 41.33 -15.38 -10.46
CA ASP A 451 42.29 -16.43 -10.85
C ASP A 451 43.65 -16.03 -10.29
N GLY A 452 44.19 -16.91 -9.44
CA GLY A 452 45.55 -16.76 -8.93
C GLY A 452 46.62 -17.07 -9.96
N PRO A 453 47.89 -16.74 -9.73
CA PRO A 453 48.80 -17.84 -9.53
C PRO A 453 49.84 -17.61 -8.43
N ASP A 454 50.37 -18.77 -8.09
CA ASP A 454 51.46 -19.20 -7.26
C ASP A 454 52.74 -18.34 -7.19
N ASP A 455 53.38 -18.58 -6.08
CA ASP A 455 54.82 -18.75 -5.79
C ASP A 455 55.73 -17.61 -5.32
N ALA A 456 56.23 -17.91 -4.17
CA ALA A 456 57.62 -17.87 -3.69
C ALA A 456 58.21 -16.60 -3.07
N ASP A 457 58.55 -16.82 -1.86
CA ASP A 457 59.88 -16.72 -1.20
C ASP A 457 60.32 -15.41 -0.51
N ASP A 458 60.49 -15.64 0.75
CA ASP A 458 61.62 -15.36 1.67
C ASP A 458 61.98 -13.97 2.15
N SER A 459 62.08 -13.96 3.46
CA SER A 459 63.10 -13.35 4.35
C SER A 459 62.87 -11.92 4.90
N THR A 460 62.87 -11.96 6.20
CA THR A 460 63.64 -11.12 7.18
C THR A 460 63.25 -9.68 7.44
N GLY A 461 63.08 -9.42 8.75
CA GLY A 461 63.60 -8.22 9.38
C GLY A 461 62.71 -7.61 10.45
N ALA A 462 63.08 -7.85 11.67
CA ALA A 462 62.56 -7.26 12.91
C ALA A 462 62.71 -5.71 12.95
N ASP A 463 61.88 -5.01 13.63
CA ASP A 463 62.15 -4.40 14.97
C ASP A 463 61.15 -3.30 15.33
N SER A 464 60.56 -3.45 16.46
CA SER A 464 60.36 -2.62 17.65
C SER A 464 59.91 -1.16 17.54
N ALA A 465 58.97 -0.83 18.35
CA ALA A 465 58.82 0.13 19.48
C ALA A 465 57.48 0.85 19.44
N ALA A 466 56.57 0.60 20.34
CA ALA A 466 56.32 1.15 21.69
C ALA A 466 56.12 2.69 21.74
N GLY A 467 54.96 3.08 22.29
CA GLY A 467 54.71 4.41 22.81
C GLY A 467 53.22 4.77 22.78
N ALA A 468 52.55 4.42 23.78
CA ALA A 468 52.05 5.22 24.93
C ALA A 468 50.75 6.03 24.68
N ALA A 469 49.85 5.76 25.56
CA ALA A 469 48.53 6.35 25.83
C ALA A 469 48.62 7.86 26.20
N GLU A 470 47.49 8.53 25.95
CA GLU A 470 47.04 9.54 26.92
C GLU A 470 45.52 9.73 26.83
N GLU A 471 44.87 9.47 27.97
CA GLU A 471 43.50 9.85 28.28
C GLU A 471 43.39 11.38 28.40
N THR A 472 42.26 11.96 27.99
CA THR A 472 41.71 13.10 28.74
C THR A 472 40.21 13.12 28.62
N ARG A 473 39.58 13.10 29.80
CA ARG A 473 38.17 13.29 30.13
C ARG A 473 37.81 14.79 30.17
N VAL A 474 36.47 15.02 30.13
CA VAL A 474 35.69 16.15 30.70
C VAL A 474 35.46 17.33 29.72
N ALA A 475 34.24 17.66 29.35
CA ALA A 475 33.06 18.08 30.11
C ALA A 475 31.78 17.86 29.26
#